data_95e7ee8e8779be5faa5622bf6369b518
#
_entry.id   95e7ee8e8779be5faa5622bf6369b518
#
_cell.length_a   1.000
_cell.length_b   1.000
_cell.length_c   1.000
_cell.angle_alpha   90.00
_cell.angle_beta   90.00
_cell.angle_gamma   90.00
#
_symmetry.space_group_name_H-M   'P 1'
#
loop_
_entity.id
_entity.type
_entity.pdbx_description
1 polymer ?
#
loop_
_entity_poly.entity_id
_entity_poly.type
_entity_poly.pdbx_seq_one_letter_code
_entity_poly.pdbx_strand_id
1 'polypeptide(L)'
;MAAQSSIIRVLRDVKMNQHAEVVGVYRTLVIMTERKKAREKGKYSSVEEPSYTKADIEALDKIYAAEQVRGSEVRYIEDVQVGASMGKMAKGPLTTTDMIVFHSGGYGFVPYGLKTGRLAYQNRKRIAPFYIENANGVPDVAQRVHWDSEWAKAIGNPRAYDYGVLRECWIHHFLTDWMGDHGIVIRQHDEIRKFNYLGDIQYLTGEVVATRESDELHLVDVSVEVHNQRGERTASAEATISLPSRERGCALFPRVPRELERDAVAMFERHAELRRTSQ
;
A
#
# COMPACT_ATOMS: atom_id res chain seq x y z
N MET A 1 19.04 -30.35 4.92
CA MET A 1 18.74 -28.91 4.89
C MET A 1 17.58 -28.68 5.84
N ALA A 2 17.77 -28.00 6.96
CA ALA A 2 16.67 -27.69 7.87
C ALA A 2 15.69 -26.72 7.19
N ALA A 3 14.42 -27.08 7.18
CA ALA A 3 13.37 -26.25 6.66
C ALA A 3 13.39 -24.91 7.43
N GLN A 4 13.49 -23.82 6.70
CA GLN A 4 13.49 -22.47 7.25
C GLN A 4 12.06 -22.16 7.70
N SER A 5 11.78 -22.23 9.01
CA SER A 5 10.46 -21.89 9.56
C SER A 5 10.29 -20.37 9.46
N SER A 6 9.48 -19.92 8.53
CA SER A 6 9.01 -18.53 8.46
C SER A 6 7.68 -18.44 9.20
N ILE A 7 7.56 -17.46 10.09
CA ILE A 7 6.29 -17.16 10.74
C ILE A 7 5.53 -16.19 9.84
N ILE A 8 4.31 -16.57 9.45
CA ILE A 8 3.38 -15.68 8.75
C ILE A 8 2.40 -15.15 9.79
N ARG A 9 2.39 -13.82 9.97
CA ARG A 9 1.38 -13.14 10.77
C ARG A 9 0.25 -12.70 9.85
N VAL A 10 -0.97 -13.12 10.17
CA VAL A 10 -2.18 -12.68 9.48
C VAL A 10 -2.97 -11.76 10.41
N LEU A 11 -3.24 -10.56 9.94
CA LEU A 11 -4.14 -9.61 10.59
C LEU A 11 -5.39 -9.46 9.72
N ARG A 12 -6.54 -9.38 10.34
CA ARG A 12 -7.81 -9.08 9.69
C ARG A 12 -8.45 -7.90 10.40
N ASP A 13 -8.63 -6.80 9.68
CA ASP A 13 -9.28 -5.59 10.16
C ASP A 13 -10.63 -5.45 9.46
N VAL A 14 -11.69 -5.36 10.23
CA VAL A 14 -13.02 -5.02 9.72
C VAL A 14 -13.22 -3.52 9.91
N LYS A 15 -13.43 -2.81 8.81
CA LYS A 15 -13.68 -1.37 8.83
C LYS A 15 -15.19 -1.14 8.89
N MET A 16 -15.62 -0.30 9.81
CA MET A 16 -17.02 0.05 10.03
C MET A 16 -17.18 1.56 10.04
N ASN A 17 -18.31 2.02 9.55
CA ASN A 17 -18.71 3.42 9.69
C ASN A 17 -19.36 3.69 11.07
N GLN A 18 -19.82 4.91 11.29
CA GLN A 18 -20.46 5.36 12.54
C GLN A 18 -21.81 4.67 12.86
N HIS A 19 -22.35 3.94 11.89
CA HIS A 19 -23.62 3.19 12.03
C HIS A 19 -23.42 1.70 12.23
N ALA A 20 -22.18 1.26 12.50
CA ALA A 20 -21.76 -0.14 12.59
C ALA A 20 -21.92 -0.94 11.27
N GLU A 21 -22.03 -0.24 10.13
CA GLU A 21 -22.06 -0.88 8.82
C GLU A 21 -20.65 -1.21 8.37
N VAL A 22 -20.44 -2.41 7.86
CA VAL A 22 -19.15 -2.84 7.32
C VAL A 22 -18.91 -2.15 5.99
N VAL A 23 -17.82 -1.39 5.91
CA VAL A 23 -17.39 -0.68 4.70
C VAL A 23 -16.17 -1.32 4.04
N GLY A 24 -15.52 -2.27 4.71
CA GLY A 24 -14.41 -3.00 4.13
C GLY A 24 -13.77 -3.99 5.08
N VAL A 25 -13.04 -4.94 4.51
CA VAL A 25 -12.20 -5.89 5.25
C VAL A 25 -10.79 -5.83 4.67
N TYR A 26 -9.84 -5.52 5.52
CA TYR A 26 -8.42 -5.51 5.17
C TYR A 26 -7.72 -6.72 5.81
N ARG A 27 -6.94 -7.45 5.01
CA ARG A 27 -6.13 -8.57 5.49
C ARG A 27 -4.68 -8.33 5.17
N THR A 28 -3.84 -8.30 6.19
CA THR A 28 -2.40 -8.16 6.05
C THR A 28 -1.71 -9.48 6.37
N LEU A 29 -0.93 -9.98 5.42
CA LEU A 29 -0.07 -11.14 5.61
C LEU A 29 1.39 -10.65 5.67
N VAL A 30 2.01 -10.77 6.84
CA VAL A 30 3.39 -10.34 7.04
C VAL A 30 4.28 -11.56 7.28
N ILE A 31 5.27 -11.72 6.42
CA ILE A 31 6.30 -12.74 6.60
C ILE A 31 7.34 -12.19 7.58
N MET A 32 7.39 -12.79 8.77
CA MET A 32 8.35 -12.44 9.81
C MET A 32 9.69 -13.10 9.49
N THR A 33 10.69 -12.29 9.20
CA THR A 33 12.05 -12.76 8.92
C THR A 33 12.97 -12.54 10.13
N GLU A 34 13.86 -13.50 10.42
CA GLU A 34 14.92 -13.30 11.41
C GLU A 34 15.97 -12.33 10.86
N ARG A 35 15.99 -11.11 11.36
CA ARG A 35 16.92 -10.04 10.93
C ARG A 35 18.40 -10.45 11.00
N LYS A 36 18.79 -11.22 12.01
CA LYS A 36 20.18 -11.72 12.18
C LYS A 36 20.60 -12.60 11.00
N LYS A 37 19.77 -13.55 10.61
CA LYS A 37 20.02 -14.45 9.46
C LYS A 37 19.94 -13.72 8.11
N ALA A 38 19.10 -12.70 8.00
CA ALA A 38 19.04 -11.88 6.78
C ALA A 38 20.33 -11.07 6.58
N ARG A 39 20.92 -10.55 7.65
CA ARG A 39 22.24 -9.89 7.66
C ARG A 39 23.36 -10.82 7.20
N GLU A 40 23.43 -12.02 7.79
CA GLU A 40 24.48 -13.01 7.50
C GLU A 40 24.46 -13.45 6.03
N LYS A 41 23.28 -13.45 5.39
CA LYS A 41 23.13 -13.83 3.97
C LYS A 41 23.49 -12.73 2.97
N GLY A 42 23.68 -11.49 3.40
CA GLY A 42 24.08 -10.37 2.54
C GLY A 42 23.19 -10.14 1.29
N LYS A 43 21.95 -10.62 1.31
CA LYS A 43 21.07 -10.72 0.13
C LYS A 43 20.85 -9.40 -0.61
N TYR A 44 21.10 -8.27 0.07
CA TYR A 44 20.85 -6.92 -0.44
C TYR A 44 22.10 -6.03 -0.45
N SER A 45 23.28 -6.58 -0.16
CA SER A 45 24.52 -5.82 0.00
C SER A 45 25.03 -5.12 -1.26
N SER A 46 24.50 -5.47 -2.43
CA SER A 46 24.99 -5.02 -3.73
C SER A 46 23.96 -4.22 -4.56
N VAL A 47 22.94 -3.63 -3.91
CA VAL A 47 21.98 -2.79 -4.64
C VAL A 47 22.64 -1.45 -4.97
N GLU A 48 22.94 -1.26 -6.26
CA GLU A 48 23.55 -0.03 -6.78
C GLU A 48 22.61 1.18 -6.57
N GLU A 49 23.19 2.32 -6.19
CA GLU A 49 22.44 3.55 -6.04
C GLU A 49 22.10 4.11 -7.44
N PRO A 50 20.81 4.39 -7.75
CA PRO A 50 20.44 4.89 -9.05
C PRO A 50 20.97 6.32 -9.23
N SER A 51 21.41 6.59 -10.44
CA SER A 51 21.79 7.92 -10.90
C SER A 51 21.05 8.23 -12.20
N TYR A 52 20.53 9.43 -12.31
CA TYR A 52 19.71 9.85 -13.44
C TYR A 52 20.34 11.04 -14.14
N THR A 53 20.43 10.97 -15.46
CA THR A 53 20.77 12.10 -16.31
C THR A 53 19.53 12.97 -16.53
N LYS A 54 19.74 14.18 -17.05
CA LYS A 54 18.63 15.03 -17.48
C LYS A 54 17.72 14.33 -18.50
N ALA A 55 18.30 13.58 -19.42
CA ALA A 55 17.56 12.84 -20.44
C ALA A 55 16.68 11.73 -19.81
N ASP A 56 17.14 11.07 -18.76
CA ASP A 56 16.35 10.06 -18.04
C ASP A 56 15.13 10.70 -17.37
N ILE A 57 15.29 11.85 -16.76
CA ILE A 57 14.19 12.61 -16.15
C ILE A 57 13.20 13.09 -17.22
N GLU A 58 13.69 13.65 -18.34
CA GLU A 58 12.85 14.06 -19.47
C GLU A 58 12.05 12.88 -20.07
N ALA A 59 12.65 11.67 -20.08
CA ALA A 59 11.95 10.46 -20.51
C ALA A 59 10.85 10.03 -19.51
N LEU A 60 11.12 10.18 -18.21
CA LEU A 60 10.15 9.92 -17.15
C LEU A 60 9.00 10.95 -17.19
N ASP A 61 9.31 12.23 -17.38
CA ASP A 61 8.32 13.31 -17.50
C ASP A 61 7.32 13.06 -18.64
N LYS A 62 7.77 12.43 -19.75
CA LYS A 62 6.86 12.02 -20.82
C LYS A 62 5.86 10.97 -20.38
N ILE A 63 6.25 10.06 -19.47
CA ILE A 63 5.33 9.06 -18.92
C ILE A 63 4.32 9.75 -18.01
N TYR A 64 4.75 10.67 -17.16
CA TYR A 64 3.86 11.47 -16.32
C TYR A 64 2.87 12.30 -17.16
N ALA A 65 3.37 12.98 -18.19
CA ALA A 65 2.51 13.77 -19.07
C ALA A 65 1.49 12.94 -19.88
N ALA A 66 1.77 11.64 -20.05
CA ALA A 66 0.87 10.71 -20.74
C ALA A 66 -0.10 9.98 -19.79
N GLU A 67 0.00 10.20 -18.47
CA GLU A 67 -0.92 9.64 -17.48
C GLU A 67 -2.34 10.14 -17.76
N GLN A 68 -3.29 9.22 -17.81
CA GLN A 68 -4.67 9.52 -18.11
C GLN A 68 -5.54 9.30 -16.88
N VAL A 69 -6.04 10.38 -16.33
CA VAL A 69 -7.06 10.37 -15.28
C VAL A 69 -8.42 10.39 -15.94
N ARG A 70 -9.15 9.30 -15.88
CA ARG A 70 -10.50 9.23 -16.48
C ARG A 70 -11.50 10.18 -15.80
N GLY A 71 -11.41 10.32 -14.47
CA GLY A 71 -12.29 11.19 -13.69
C GLY A 71 -13.76 10.86 -13.92
N SER A 72 -14.58 11.87 -14.24
CA SER A 72 -16.03 11.73 -14.43
C SER A 72 -16.45 11.09 -15.76
N GLU A 73 -15.50 10.76 -16.64
CA GLU A 73 -15.84 10.01 -17.87
C GLU A 73 -16.19 8.56 -17.53
N VAL A 74 -17.43 8.17 -17.78
CA VAL A 74 -17.94 6.85 -17.40
C VAL A 74 -17.29 5.74 -18.22
N ARG A 75 -16.73 4.73 -17.53
CA ARG A 75 -16.34 3.47 -18.17
C ARG A 75 -17.45 2.45 -17.97
N TYR A 76 -18.14 2.12 -19.05
CA TYR A 76 -19.15 1.07 -19.02
C TYR A 76 -18.55 -0.31 -19.23
N ILE A 77 -19.16 -1.32 -18.59
CA ILE A 77 -18.69 -2.72 -18.73
C ILE A 77 -18.69 -3.18 -20.20
N GLU A 78 -19.64 -2.71 -20.99
CA GLU A 78 -19.82 -3.05 -22.40
C GLU A 78 -18.65 -2.57 -23.28
N ASP A 79 -17.87 -1.59 -22.82
CA ASP A 79 -16.70 -1.06 -23.54
C ASP A 79 -15.39 -1.75 -23.15
N VAL A 80 -15.44 -2.66 -22.18
CA VAL A 80 -14.26 -3.34 -21.68
C VAL A 80 -13.97 -4.62 -22.47
N GLN A 81 -12.75 -4.76 -22.94
CA GLN A 81 -12.29 -5.93 -23.67
C GLN A 81 -11.25 -6.70 -22.86
N VAL A 82 -11.39 -8.02 -22.79
CA VAL A 82 -10.39 -8.90 -22.20
C VAL A 82 -9.10 -8.82 -23.01
N GLY A 83 -7.95 -8.75 -22.35
CA GLY A 83 -6.64 -8.53 -22.97
C GLY A 83 -6.32 -7.05 -23.22
N ALA A 84 -7.25 -6.12 -22.95
CA ALA A 84 -6.97 -4.70 -23.12
C ALA A 84 -5.97 -4.20 -22.08
N SER A 85 -4.99 -3.43 -22.54
CA SER A 85 -4.04 -2.74 -21.66
C SER A 85 -4.74 -1.63 -20.85
N MET A 86 -4.36 -1.51 -19.58
CA MET A 86 -4.79 -0.41 -18.71
C MET A 86 -3.88 0.83 -18.84
N GLY A 87 -2.84 0.76 -19.69
CA GLY A 87 -1.86 1.82 -19.83
C GLY A 87 -0.64 1.64 -18.92
N LYS A 88 0.10 2.71 -18.74
CA LYS A 88 1.33 2.76 -17.93
C LYS A 88 1.34 3.99 -17.04
N MET A 89 1.71 3.78 -15.78
CA MET A 89 1.93 4.84 -14.79
C MET A 89 3.36 4.72 -14.23
N ALA A 90 3.97 5.83 -13.85
CA ALA A 90 5.24 5.83 -13.14
C ALA A 90 5.15 6.56 -11.80
N LYS A 91 5.93 6.13 -10.81
CA LYS A 91 6.05 6.76 -9.49
C LYS A 91 7.52 6.82 -9.09
N GLY A 92 7.94 7.93 -8.54
CA GLY A 92 9.36 8.21 -8.18
C GLY A 92 10.08 9.03 -9.29
N PRO A 93 11.39 9.24 -9.22
CA PRO A 93 12.33 8.65 -8.25
C PRO A 93 11.95 8.96 -6.81
N LEU A 94 11.91 7.93 -5.97
CA LEU A 94 11.47 8.06 -4.59
C LEU A 94 12.45 8.92 -3.78
N THR A 95 11.95 9.95 -3.13
CA THR A 95 12.75 10.88 -2.33
C THR A 95 12.49 10.74 -0.83
N THR A 96 13.41 11.23 -0.01
CA THR A 96 13.19 11.39 1.44
C THR A 96 11.96 12.26 1.72
N THR A 97 11.74 13.30 0.90
CA THR A 97 10.57 14.17 1.03
C THR A 97 9.27 13.40 0.86
N ASP A 98 9.19 12.50 -0.14
CA ASP A 98 8.01 11.66 -0.36
C ASP A 98 7.72 10.79 0.87
N MET A 99 8.76 10.23 1.48
CA MET A 99 8.61 9.40 2.67
C MET A 99 8.12 10.18 3.88
N ILE A 100 8.63 11.38 4.10
CA ILE A 100 8.21 12.24 5.21
C ILE A 100 6.77 12.73 4.99
N VAL A 101 6.42 13.14 3.78
CA VAL A 101 5.07 13.57 3.44
C VAL A 101 4.07 12.43 3.61
N PHE A 102 4.38 11.24 3.09
CA PHE A 102 3.53 10.07 3.24
C PHE A 102 3.35 9.69 4.73
N HIS A 103 4.44 9.66 5.50
CA HIS A 103 4.39 9.39 6.93
C HIS A 103 3.53 10.43 7.67
N SER A 104 3.69 11.71 7.36
CA SER A 104 2.94 12.81 7.98
C SER A 104 1.47 12.82 7.58
N GLY A 105 1.14 12.32 6.40
CA GLY A 105 -0.22 12.22 5.88
C GLY A 105 -1.12 11.21 6.58
N GLY A 106 -0.61 10.52 7.61
CA GLY A 106 -1.43 9.69 8.48
C GLY A 106 -1.26 8.20 8.31
N TYR A 107 -0.16 7.76 7.75
CA TYR A 107 0.16 6.34 7.80
C TYR A 107 0.28 5.90 9.27
N GLY A 108 -0.87 5.52 9.82
CA GLY A 108 -1.12 4.68 10.99
C GLY A 108 -0.52 5.07 12.34
N PHE A 109 0.62 5.71 12.38
CA PHE A 109 1.39 5.88 13.61
C PHE A 109 1.84 7.33 13.84
N VAL A 110 1.03 8.26 13.39
CA VAL A 110 1.17 9.71 13.63
C VAL A 110 1.63 10.07 15.04
N PRO A 111 1.22 9.37 16.13
CA PRO A 111 1.73 9.66 17.45
C PRO A 111 3.24 9.71 17.58
N TYR A 112 3.97 9.08 16.68
CA TYR A 112 5.41 8.89 16.84
C TYR A 112 6.26 9.90 16.09
N GLY A 113 5.76 10.48 15.00
CA GLY A 113 6.56 11.27 14.07
C GLY A 113 6.81 12.71 14.52
N LEU A 114 5.76 13.46 14.74
CA LEU A 114 5.84 14.93 14.86
C LEU A 114 5.77 15.47 16.29
N LYS A 115 5.83 14.59 17.30
CA LYS A 115 5.61 15.00 18.69
C LYS A 115 6.91 15.27 19.41
N THR A 116 7.07 16.50 19.82
CA THR A 116 8.18 17.00 20.63
C THR A 116 7.75 17.25 22.08
N GLY A 117 8.71 17.48 22.97
CA GLY A 117 8.45 17.83 24.34
C GLY A 117 7.77 16.72 25.15
N ARG A 118 6.78 17.10 25.97
CA ARG A 118 6.16 16.22 26.97
C ARG A 118 5.59 14.93 26.38
N LEU A 119 4.93 15.01 25.24
CA LEU A 119 4.27 13.85 24.64
C LEU A 119 5.29 12.86 24.08
N ALA A 120 6.35 13.34 23.45
CA ALA A 120 7.46 12.50 22.99
C ALA A 120 8.13 11.80 24.18
N TYR A 121 8.35 12.51 25.29
CA TYR A 121 8.87 11.94 26.51
C TYR A 121 7.99 10.82 27.06
N GLN A 122 6.67 11.02 27.11
CA GLN A 122 5.73 9.99 27.56
C GLN A 122 5.74 8.76 26.64
N ASN A 123 5.80 8.95 25.33
CA ASN A 123 5.89 7.88 24.37
C ASN A 123 7.21 7.09 24.52
N ARG A 124 8.34 7.76 24.71
CA ARG A 124 9.61 7.07 24.97
C ARG A 124 9.57 6.18 26.21
N LYS A 125 8.84 6.59 27.26
CA LYS A 125 8.64 5.74 28.45
C LYS A 125 7.74 4.54 28.18
N ARG A 126 6.67 4.73 27.40
CA ARG A 126 5.65 3.72 27.15
C ARG A 126 6.12 2.65 26.16
N ILE A 127 6.86 3.05 25.13
CA ILE A 127 7.32 2.20 24.04
C ILE A 127 8.81 2.39 23.74
N ALA A 128 9.63 2.32 24.80
CA ALA A 128 11.06 2.57 24.71
C ALA A 128 11.78 1.89 23.52
N PRO A 129 11.49 0.62 23.17
CA PRO A 129 12.17 -0.05 22.04
C PRO A 129 11.91 0.57 20.65
N PHE A 130 10.92 1.46 20.56
CA PHE A 130 10.61 2.17 19.31
C PHE A 130 11.52 3.38 19.08
N TYR A 131 12.18 3.88 20.12
CA TYR A 131 13.08 5.02 20.06
C TYR A 131 14.53 4.54 20.17
N ILE A 132 15.32 4.87 19.17
CA ILE A 132 16.72 4.48 19.06
C ILE A 132 17.54 5.73 18.81
N GLU A 133 18.64 5.90 19.53
CA GLU A 133 19.50 7.06 19.37
C GLU A 133 19.99 7.22 17.93
N ASN A 134 19.93 8.44 17.43
CA ASN A 134 20.50 8.83 16.15
C ASN A 134 21.99 9.21 16.30
N ALA A 135 22.62 9.64 15.22
CA ALA A 135 24.04 10.01 15.22
C ALA A 135 24.40 11.16 16.20
N ASN A 136 23.42 11.94 16.63
CA ASN A 136 23.60 13.03 17.59
C ASN A 136 23.30 12.61 19.05
N GLY A 137 23.07 11.31 19.30
CA GLY A 137 22.70 10.80 20.63
C GLY A 137 21.26 11.16 21.04
N VAL A 138 20.41 11.54 20.09
CA VAL A 138 19.02 11.90 20.34
C VAL A 138 18.12 10.70 20.11
N PRO A 139 17.23 10.32 21.06
CA PRO A 139 16.24 9.28 20.86
C PRO A 139 15.29 9.63 19.72
N ASP A 140 15.34 8.87 18.65
CA ASP A 140 14.58 9.08 17.42
C ASP A 140 13.78 7.84 17.05
N VAL A 141 12.75 7.98 16.23
CA VAL A 141 11.83 6.91 15.91
C VAL A 141 12.49 5.81 15.05
N ALA A 142 12.26 4.56 15.38
CA ALA A 142 12.79 3.43 14.60
C ALA A 142 12.29 3.43 13.14
N GLN A 143 11.13 4.03 12.89
CA GLN A 143 10.55 4.18 11.55
C GLN A 143 11.36 5.08 10.62
N ARG A 144 12.36 5.83 11.12
CA ARG A 144 13.25 6.60 10.25
C ARG A 144 14.02 5.73 9.24
N VAL A 145 13.96 4.42 9.37
CA VAL A 145 14.42 3.47 8.35
C VAL A 145 13.88 3.76 6.95
N HIS A 146 12.76 4.45 6.86
CA HIS A 146 12.13 4.83 5.60
C HIS A 146 12.67 6.13 5.00
N TRP A 147 13.48 6.92 5.74
CA TRP A 147 14.06 8.20 5.25
C TRP A 147 15.50 8.46 5.71
N ASP A 148 16.06 7.59 6.55
CA ASP A 148 17.44 7.65 7.03
C ASP A 148 18.21 6.41 6.53
N SER A 149 19.00 6.59 5.46
CA SER A 149 19.76 5.50 4.86
C SER A 149 20.86 4.97 5.76
N GLU A 150 21.46 5.79 6.62
CA GLU A 150 22.50 5.33 7.56
C GLU A 150 21.89 4.42 8.63
N TRP A 151 20.70 4.78 9.12
CA TRP A 151 19.96 3.89 10.01
C TRP A 151 19.52 2.60 9.30
N ALA A 152 19.05 2.69 8.07
CA ALA A 152 18.70 1.51 7.27
C ALA A 152 19.90 0.55 7.11
N LYS A 153 21.11 1.09 6.80
CA LYS A 153 22.35 0.32 6.74
C LYS A 153 22.70 -0.33 8.08
N ALA A 154 22.56 0.42 9.18
CA ALA A 154 22.85 -0.10 10.52
C ALA A 154 21.99 -1.31 10.90
N ILE A 155 20.78 -1.43 10.36
CA ILE A 155 19.89 -2.58 10.60
C ILE A 155 19.91 -3.63 9.47
N GLY A 156 20.78 -3.48 8.46
CA GLY A 156 21.07 -4.48 7.44
C GLY A 156 20.36 -4.30 6.10
N ASN A 157 19.83 -3.11 5.81
CA ASN A 157 19.34 -2.73 4.49
C ASN A 157 20.35 -1.81 3.80
N PRO A 158 20.48 -1.85 2.48
CA PRO A 158 21.46 -1.03 1.77
C PRO A 158 21.14 0.47 1.81
N ARG A 159 19.86 0.83 1.89
CA ARG A 159 19.35 2.20 1.92
C ARG A 159 17.99 2.26 2.60
N ALA A 160 17.50 3.46 2.88
CA ALA A 160 16.11 3.70 3.23
C ALA A 160 15.19 3.25 2.09
N TYR A 161 13.99 2.81 2.43
CA TYR A 161 13.03 2.21 1.51
C TYR A 161 11.61 2.63 1.86
N ASP A 162 10.69 2.45 0.92
CA ASP A 162 9.30 2.85 1.07
C ASP A 162 8.54 2.04 2.13
N TYR A 163 7.35 2.53 2.45
CA TYR A 163 6.32 1.75 3.10
C TYR A 163 5.65 0.83 2.07
N GLY A 164 5.46 -0.44 2.39
CA GLY A 164 4.72 -1.35 1.50
C GLY A 164 3.35 -0.80 1.14
N VAL A 165 2.64 -0.24 2.11
CA VAL A 165 1.32 0.39 1.91
C VAL A 165 1.35 1.60 0.95
N LEU A 166 2.48 2.29 0.78
CA LEU A 166 2.59 3.33 -0.25
C LEU A 166 2.43 2.74 -1.65
N ARG A 167 3.01 1.56 -1.90
CA ARG A 167 2.82 0.85 -3.18
C ARG A 167 1.41 0.33 -3.36
N GLU A 168 0.74 -0.13 -2.30
CA GLU A 168 -0.69 -0.46 -2.32
C GLU A 168 -1.52 0.77 -2.75
N CYS A 169 -1.21 1.97 -2.21
CA CYS A 169 -1.84 3.22 -2.62
C CYS A 169 -1.56 3.57 -4.10
N TRP A 170 -0.35 3.34 -4.60
CA TRP A 170 -0.02 3.58 -6.02
C TRP A 170 -0.75 2.62 -6.95
N ILE A 171 -0.86 1.35 -6.56
CA ILE A 171 -1.65 0.36 -7.31
C ILE A 171 -3.13 0.79 -7.31
N HIS A 172 -3.67 1.19 -6.16
CA HIS A 172 -5.04 1.68 -6.07
C HIS A 172 -5.27 2.91 -6.93
N HIS A 173 -4.33 3.88 -6.92
CA HIS A 173 -4.36 5.05 -7.80
C HIS A 173 -4.43 4.63 -9.29
N PHE A 174 -3.59 3.69 -9.71
CA PHE A 174 -3.60 3.18 -11.08
C PHE A 174 -4.96 2.55 -11.46
N LEU A 175 -5.57 1.80 -10.54
CA LEU A 175 -6.91 1.23 -10.74
C LEU A 175 -7.99 2.32 -10.85
N THR A 176 -7.95 3.34 -9.98
CA THR A 176 -8.95 4.41 -9.95
C THR A 176 -8.87 5.33 -11.16
N ASP A 177 -7.67 5.63 -11.64
CA ASP A 177 -7.48 6.39 -12.88
C ASP A 177 -8.04 5.64 -14.10
N TRP A 178 -7.85 4.32 -14.14
CA TRP A 178 -8.39 3.50 -15.22
C TRP A 178 -9.92 3.38 -15.19
N MET A 179 -10.50 3.14 -14.00
CA MET A 179 -11.95 2.90 -13.88
C MET A 179 -12.79 4.18 -13.91
N GLY A 180 -12.23 5.32 -13.47
CA GLY A 180 -12.94 6.59 -13.29
C GLY A 180 -13.82 6.63 -12.04
N ASP A 181 -14.51 7.76 -11.83
CA ASP A 181 -15.27 8.07 -10.61
C ASP A 181 -16.54 7.21 -10.42
N HIS A 182 -17.00 6.56 -11.48
CA HIS A 182 -18.21 5.75 -11.49
C HIS A 182 -17.97 4.25 -11.26
N GLY A 183 -16.71 3.81 -11.22
CA GLY A 183 -16.32 2.45 -10.88
C GLY A 183 -16.08 2.26 -9.39
N ILE A 184 -16.03 1.02 -8.93
CA ILE A 184 -15.78 0.66 -7.53
C ILE A 184 -14.78 -0.50 -7.49
N VAL A 185 -13.64 -0.30 -6.85
CA VAL A 185 -12.73 -1.41 -6.54
C VAL A 185 -13.33 -2.21 -5.39
N ILE A 186 -13.86 -3.39 -5.68
CA ILE A 186 -14.52 -4.24 -4.67
C ILE A 186 -13.57 -5.26 -4.03
N ARG A 187 -12.46 -5.57 -4.70
CA ARG A 187 -11.38 -6.42 -4.19
C ARG A 187 -10.05 -5.95 -4.76
N GLN A 188 -9.05 -5.89 -3.91
CA GLN A 188 -7.65 -5.69 -4.31
C GLN A 188 -6.79 -6.64 -3.48
N HIS A 189 -5.88 -7.35 -4.14
CA HIS A 189 -4.92 -8.25 -3.51
C HIS A 189 -3.53 -7.91 -4.02
N ASP A 190 -2.68 -7.38 -3.14
CA ASP A 190 -1.35 -6.93 -3.48
C ASP A 190 -0.29 -7.89 -2.93
N GLU A 191 0.69 -8.21 -3.74
CA GLU A 191 1.89 -8.94 -3.35
C GLU A 191 3.12 -8.05 -3.47
N ILE A 192 3.72 -7.67 -2.34
CA ILE A 192 4.93 -6.87 -2.27
C ILE A 192 6.12 -7.77 -1.98
N ARG A 193 7.02 -7.94 -2.95
CA ARG A 193 8.07 -8.97 -2.92
C ARG A 193 9.48 -8.43 -2.79
N LYS A 194 9.74 -7.20 -3.26
CA LYS A 194 11.06 -6.57 -3.19
C LYS A 194 10.95 -5.17 -2.59
N PHE A 195 12.05 -4.70 -2.00
CA PHE A 195 12.12 -3.33 -1.53
C PHE A 195 12.11 -2.33 -2.71
N ASN A 196 11.55 -1.18 -2.47
CA ASN A 196 11.64 0.00 -3.30
C ASN A 196 12.45 1.04 -2.51
N TYR A 197 13.68 1.27 -2.92
CA TYR A 197 14.64 2.11 -2.20
C TYR A 197 14.49 3.59 -2.60
N LEU A 198 14.99 4.48 -1.75
CA LEU A 198 15.16 5.88 -2.14
C LEU A 198 15.96 5.95 -3.45
N GLY A 199 15.46 6.77 -4.37
CA GLY A 199 15.97 6.90 -5.73
C GLY A 199 15.34 5.95 -6.74
N ASP A 200 14.65 4.89 -6.35
CA ASP A 200 14.02 3.95 -7.29
C ASP A 200 12.77 4.55 -7.94
N ILE A 201 12.53 4.17 -9.19
CA ILE A 201 11.30 4.43 -9.94
C ILE A 201 10.49 3.13 -9.98
N GLN A 202 9.17 3.27 -9.88
CA GLN A 202 8.24 2.15 -10.08
C GLN A 202 7.37 2.42 -11.30
N TYR A 203 7.31 1.46 -12.20
CA TYR A 203 6.45 1.46 -13.38
C TYR A 203 5.31 0.47 -13.15
N LEU A 204 4.08 0.96 -13.23
CA LEU A 204 2.87 0.17 -13.11
C LEU A 204 2.31 -0.05 -14.51
N THR A 205 1.94 -1.29 -14.81
CA THR A 205 1.21 -1.68 -16.02
C THR A 205 0.12 -2.65 -15.63
N GLY A 206 -0.95 -2.70 -16.41
CA GLY A 206 -2.05 -3.60 -16.11
C GLY A 206 -2.78 -4.07 -17.35
N GLU A 207 -3.53 -5.15 -17.18
CA GLU A 207 -4.31 -5.80 -18.23
C GLU A 207 -5.65 -6.28 -17.68
N VAL A 208 -6.67 -6.19 -18.49
CA VAL A 208 -7.99 -6.78 -18.22
C VAL A 208 -7.91 -8.29 -18.43
N VAL A 209 -8.15 -9.05 -17.35
CA VAL A 209 -8.05 -10.53 -17.37
C VAL A 209 -9.38 -11.18 -17.70
N ALA A 210 -10.48 -10.67 -17.14
CA ALA A 210 -11.81 -11.21 -17.38
C ALA A 210 -12.90 -10.17 -17.16
N THR A 211 -14.05 -10.40 -17.77
CA THR A 211 -15.31 -9.73 -17.44
C THR A 211 -16.34 -10.78 -17.06
N ARG A 212 -17.17 -10.49 -16.07
CA ARG A 212 -18.20 -11.43 -15.59
C ARG A 212 -19.34 -10.70 -14.89
N GLU A 213 -20.48 -11.36 -14.81
CA GLU A 213 -21.61 -10.92 -13.99
C GLU A 213 -21.72 -11.82 -12.75
N SER A 214 -22.03 -11.23 -11.59
CA SER A 214 -22.29 -11.93 -10.35
C SER A 214 -23.20 -11.09 -9.46
N ASP A 215 -24.32 -11.64 -9.00
CA ASP A 215 -25.25 -10.99 -8.07
C ASP A 215 -25.64 -9.56 -8.49
N GLU A 216 -26.00 -9.37 -9.73
CA GLU A 216 -26.32 -8.06 -10.35
C GLU A 216 -25.12 -7.10 -10.53
N LEU A 217 -23.91 -7.56 -10.20
CA LEU A 217 -22.67 -6.80 -10.39
C LEU A 217 -22.07 -7.07 -11.77
N HIS A 218 -21.62 -6.02 -12.43
CA HIS A 218 -20.81 -6.09 -13.64
C HIS A 218 -19.34 -5.95 -13.25
N LEU A 219 -18.60 -7.05 -13.33
CA LEU A 219 -17.26 -7.17 -12.76
C LEU A 219 -16.19 -7.28 -13.84
N VAL A 220 -15.10 -6.57 -13.60
CA VAL A 220 -13.86 -6.69 -14.36
C VAL A 220 -12.76 -7.17 -13.42
N ASP A 221 -12.13 -8.28 -13.76
CA ASP A 221 -10.93 -8.74 -13.08
C ASP A 221 -9.71 -8.23 -13.86
N VAL A 222 -8.77 -7.63 -13.15
CA VAL A 222 -7.55 -7.04 -13.71
C VAL A 222 -6.31 -7.54 -13.00
N SER A 223 -5.21 -7.59 -13.74
CA SER A 223 -3.86 -7.88 -13.22
C SER A 223 -2.99 -6.64 -13.36
N VAL A 224 -2.21 -6.34 -12.34
CA VAL A 224 -1.25 -5.23 -12.32
C VAL A 224 0.13 -5.76 -11.97
N GLU A 225 1.13 -5.32 -12.72
CA GLU A 225 2.54 -5.57 -12.42
C GLU A 225 3.27 -4.25 -12.14
N VAL A 226 4.17 -4.30 -11.17
CA VAL A 226 5.01 -3.16 -10.78
C VAL A 226 6.47 -3.56 -10.92
N HIS A 227 7.19 -2.86 -11.80
CA HIS A 227 8.62 -3.07 -12.05
C HIS A 227 9.42 -1.82 -11.71
N ASN A 228 10.63 -2.01 -11.17
CA ASN A 228 11.54 -0.90 -10.97
C ASN A 228 12.31 -0.58 -12.26
N GLN A 229 13.14 0.48 -12.24
CA GLN A 229 13.97 0.91 -13.37
C GLN A 229 15.02 -0.14 -13.80
N ARG A 230 15.28 -1.14 -12.97
CA ARG A 230 16.16 -2.29 -13.28
C ARG A 230 15.43 -3.45 -13.94
N GLY A 231 14.13 -3.31 -14.25
CA GLY A 231 13.28 -4.36 -14.80
C GLY A 231 12.90 -5.45 -13.78
N GLU A 232 13.14 -5.25 -12.50
CA GLU A 232 12.76 -6.21 -11.46
C GLU A 232 11.31 -6.01 -11.05
N ARG A 233 10.52 -7.09 -11.04
CA ARG A 233 9.16 -7.07 -10.49
C ARG A 233 9.22 -6.89 -8.97
N THR A 234 8.74 -5.77 -8.46
CA THR A 234 8.75 -5.40 -7.05
C THR A 234 7.44 -5.68 -6.35
N ALA A 235 6.34 -5.58 -7.09
CA ALA A 235 5.01 -5.92 -6.63
C ALA A 235 4.14 -6.42 -7.77
N SER A 236 3.02 -7.02 -7.44
CA SER A 236 1.93 -7.36 -8.35
C SER A 236 0.60 -7.25 -7.63
N ALA A 237 -0.48 -7.09 -8.37
CA ALA A 237 -1.82 -7.10 -7.80
C ALA A 237 -2.82 -7.79 -8.72
N GLU A 238 -3.85 -8.33 -8.08
CA GLU A 238 -5.10 -8.75 -8.71
C GLU A 238 -6.22 -7.90 -8.12
N ALA A 239 -7.06 -7.33 -8.96
CA ALA A 239 -8.19 -6.56 -8.49
C ALA A 239 -9.47 -6.94 -9.22
N THR A 240 -10.60 -6.76 -8.53
CA THR A 240 -11.93 -6.87 -9.11
C THR A 240 -12.62 -5.52 -8.98
N ILE A 241 -13.08 -5.00 -10.10
CA ILE A 241 -13.73 -3.69 -10.22
C ILE A 241 -15.17 -3.90 -10.64
N SER A 242 -16.11 -3.28 -9.93
CA SER A 242 -17.52 -3.16 -10.36
C SER A 242 -17.64 -1.91 -11.22
N LEU A 243 -18.19 -2.07 -12.43
CA LEU A 243 -18.42 -0.98 -13.38
C LEU A 243 -19.93 -0.76 -13.61
N PRO A 244 -20.32 0.47 -13.98
CA PRO A 244 -21.67 0.72 -14.46
C PRO A 244 -21.93 0.01 -15.78
N SER A 245 -23.21 -0.27 -16.03
CA SER A 245 -23.73 -0.78 -17.31
C SER A 245 -24.68 0.21 -17.90
N ARG A 246 -24.71 0.34 -19.24
CA ARG A 246 -25.69 1.19 -19.94
C ARG A 246 -27.11 0.68 -19.75
N GLU A 247 -27.28 -0.62 -19.60
CA GLU A 247 -28.58 -1.25 -19.39
C GLU A 247 -29.07 -1.16 -17.95
N ARG A 248 -28.16 -1.41 -16.98
CA ARG A 248 -28.51 -1.56 -15.56
C ARG A 248 -28.13 -0.38 -14.66
N GLY A 249 -27.46 0.63 -15.21
CA GLY A 249 -27.11 1.86 -14.48
C GLY A 249 -25.81 1.78 -13.69
N CYS A 250 -25.80 2.35 -12.49
CA CYS A 250 -24.58 2.57 -11.70
C CYS A 250 -23.90 1.28 -11.24
N ALA A 251 -22.58 1.35 -11.02
CA ALA A 251 -21.85 0.30 -10.33
C ALA A 251 -22.40 0.07 -8.92
N LEU A 252 -22.43 -1.17 -8.49
CA LEU A 252 -22.96 -1.56 -7.18
C LEU A 252 -21.86 -2.13 -6.29
N PHE A 253 -22.02 -1.96 -4.99
CA PHE A 253 -21.22 -2.66 -3.98
C PHE A 253 -21.70 -4.10 -3.78
N PRO A 254 -20.78 -5.05 -3.48
CA PRO A 254 -21.20 -6.39 -3.10
C PRO A 254 -21.95 -6.37 -1.78
N ARG A 255 -22.90 -7.31 -1.63
CA ARG A 255 -23.60 -7.49 -0.35
C ARG A 255 -22.63 -7.98 0.72
N VAL A 256 -22.70 -7.38 1.90
CA VAL A 256 -21.93 -7.82 3.06
C VAL A 256 -22.51 -9.14 3.59
N PRO A 257 -21.67 -10.17 3.86
CA PRO A 257 -22.17 -11.40 4.48
C PRO A 257 -22.81 -11.14 5.86
N ARG A 258 -23.98 -11.71 6.11
CA ARG A 258 -24.75 -11.52 7.37
C ARG A 258 -23.96 -11.85 8.63
N GLU A 259 -23.07 -12.81 8.57
CA GLU A 259 -22.19 -13.16 9.68
C GLU A 259 -21.24 -12.00 10.02
N LEU A 260 -20.65 -11.39 9.00
CA LEU A 260 -19.76 -10.26 9.16
C LEU A 260 -20.48 -9.01 9.70
N GLU A 261 -21.73 -8.78 9.29
CA GLU A 261 -22.57 -7.71 9.83
C GLU A 261 -22.85 -7.92 11.34
N ARG A 262 -23.23 -9.14 11.74
CA ARG A 262 -23.44 -9.46 13.15
C ARG A 262 -22.18 -9.26 13.99
N ASP A 263 -21.05 -9.74 13.51
CA ASP A 263 -19.77 -9.57 14.19
C ASP A 263 -19.41 -8.08 14.33
N ALA A 264 -19.67 -7.28 13.29
CA ALA A 264 -19.42 -5.84 13.30
C ALA A 264 -20.27 -5.13 14.36
N VAL A 265 -21.56 -5.41 14.42
CA VAL A 265 -22.47 -4.86 15.43
C VAL A 265 -22.02 -5.24 16.84
N ALA A 266 -21.72 -6.51 17.09
CA ALA A 266 -21.25 -6.98 18.39
C ALA A 266 -19.93 -6.31 18.82
N MET A 267 -18.99 -6.13 17.89
CA MET A 267 -17.74 -5.40 18.19
C MET A 267 -17.98 -3.92 18.48
N PHE A 268 -18.90 -3.28 17.76
CA PHE A 268 -19.24 -1.87 17.95
C PHE A 268 -19.89 -1.64 19.31
N GLU A 269 -20.84 -2.49 19.71
CA GLU A 269 -21.50 -2.45 21.01
C GLU A 269 -20.51 -2.67 22.17
N ARG A 270 -19.63 -3.67 22.04
CA ARG A 270 -18.57 -3.94 23.02
C ARG A 270 -17.62 -2.74 23.17
N HIS A 271 -17.25 -2.10 22.07
CA HIS A 271 -16.40 -0.92 22.12
C HIS A 271 -17.11 0.26 22.80
N ALA A 272 -18.40 0.46 22.54
CA ALA A 272 -19.21 1.48 23.20
C ALA A 272 -19.32 1.25 24.71
N GLU A 273 -19.46 -0.01 25.15
CA GLU A 273 -19.48 -0.41 26.54
C GLU A 273 -18.13 -0.12 27.25
N LEU A 274 -17.01 -0.56 26.62
CA LEU A 274 -15.68 -0.32 27.16
C LEU A 274 -15.37 1.15 27.33
N ARG A 275 -15.84 2.01 26.43
CA ARG A 275 -15.68 3.47 26.58
C ARG A 275 -16.44 4.05 27.75
N ARG A 276 -17.64 3.51 28.06
CA ARG A 276 -18.46 3.94 29.20
C ARG A 276 -17.83 3.55 30.54
N THR A 277 -17.18 2.39 30.60
CA THR A 277 -16.56 1.87 31.83
C THR A 277 -15.15 2.42 32.08
N SER A 278 -14.54 3.11 31.12
CA SER A 278 -13.19 3.68 31.20
C SER A 278 -13.19 5.18 31.56
N GLN A 279 -14.36 5.78 31.74
CA GLN A 279 -14.55 7.14 32.23
C GLN A 279 -14.85 7.12 33.76
#